data_17284585dedf1749fd9a7355a6067b58
#
_entry.id   17284585dedf1749fd9a7355a6067b58
#
_cell.length_a   1.000
_cell.length_b   1.000
_cell.length_c   1.000
_cell.angle_alpha   90.00
_cell.angle_beta   90.00
_cell.angle_gamma   90.00
#
_symmetry.space_group_name_H-M   'P 1'
#
loop_
_entity.id
_entity.type
_entity.pdbx_description
1 polymer ?
#
loop_
_entity_poly.entity_id
_entity_poly.type
_entity_poly.pdbx_seq_one_letter_code
_entity_poly.pdbx_strand_id
1 'polypeptide(L)'
;MKEIQEKALLVGLNLTTIVKKNDDIDTNESMEELKELTKAAGAEVVGSLIQNKHSVDAAYYIGKGKVEEIRAYSDSLDATLVIFNDELSGAQIRNIENVVGRKVIDRTTLILDIFAQRALSKEGKLQVELAQLKYRLPRLYGMGGEMSRTGAGIGTRDRKST
;
A
#
# COMPACT_ATOMS: atom_id res chain seq x y z
N MET A 1 -13.19 6.03 -24.21
CA MET A 1 -13.56 5.30 -23.01
C MET A 1 -13.08 6.02 -21.77
N LYS A 2 -13.92 6.11 -20.78
CA LYS A 2 -13.54 6.79 -19.58
C LYS A 2 -12.69 5.92 -18.67
N GLU A 3 -11.67 6.52 -18.10
CA GLU A 3 -10.92 5.83 -17.05
C GLU A 3 -11.72 5.86 -15.78
N ILE A 4 -11.70 4.75 -15.08
CA ILE A 4 -12.34 4.67 -13.78
C ILE A 4 -11.36 5.16 -12.74
N GLN A 5 -11.75 6.19 -12.02
CA GLN A 5 -10.88 6.74 -10.98
C GLN A 5 -10.86 5.82 -9.78
N GLU A 6 -9.67 5.55 -9.26
CA GLU A 6 -9.54 4.75 -8.04
C GLU A 6 -10.04 5.53 -6.85
N LYS A 7 -10.71 4.82 -5.95
CA LYS A 7 -11.22 5.40 -4.70
C LYS A 7 -10.44 4.78 -3.56
N ALA A 8 -9.67 5.59 -2.88
CA ALA A 8 -8.70 5.10 -1.90
C ALA A 8 -9.15 5.35 -0.47
N LEU A 9 -9.04 4.32 0.35
CA LEU A 9 -9.16 4.43 1.78
C LEU A 9 -7.76 4.43 2.35
N LEU A 10 -7.43 5.43 3.18
CA LEU A 10 -6.09 5.57 3.73
C LEU A 10 -6.05 5.05 5.15
N VAL A 11 -4.98 4.33 5.49
CA VAL A 11 -4.84 3.71 6.81
C VAL A 11 -3.49 4.06 7.40
N GLY A 12 -3.49 4.50 8.65
CA GLY A 12 -2.26 4.80 9.37
C GLY A 12 -2.18 4.07 10.69
N LEU A 13 -0.98 3.89 11.18
CA LEU A 13 -0.72 3.29 12.48
C LEU A 13 0.06 4.28 13.32
N ASN A 14 -0.42 4.53 14.53
CA ASN A 14 0.28 5.36 15.49
C ASN A 14 0.82 4.44 16.58
N LEU A 15 2.16 4.29 16.64
CA LEU A 15 2.78 3.43 17.64
C LEU A 15 2.92 4.19 18.96
N THR A 16 2.21 3.73 19.96
CA THR A 16 2.13 4.45 21.22
C THR A 16 3.32 4.18 22.16
N THR A 17 4.13 3.18 21.81
CA THR A 17 5.32 2.87 22.62
C THR A 17 6.52 3.73 22.26
N ILE A 18 6.44 4.45 21.15
CA ILE A 18 7.54 5.29 20.70
C ILE A 18 7.40 6.66 21.35
N VAL A 19 8.45 7.08 22.05
CA VAL A 19 8.46 8.42 22.64
C VAL A 19 8.72 9.40 21.51
N LYS A 20 7.78 10.29 21.30
CA LYS A 20 7.92 11.27 20.22
C LYS A 20 8.94 12.33 20.58
N LYS A 21 9.78 12.64 19.64
CA LYS A 21 10.74 13.71 19.77
C LYS A 21 10.22 14.92 19.04
N ASN A 22 10.86 16.05 19.27
CA ASN A 22 10.37 17.30 18.69
C ASN A 22 10.34 17.28 17.16
N ASP A 23 11.21 16.49 16.57
CA ASP A 23 11.28 16.41 15.12
C ASP A 23 10.47 15.25 14.53
N ASP A 24 9.76 14.51 15.36
CA ASP A 24 8.91 13.42 14.86
C ASP A 24 7.69 14.02 14.17
N ILE A 25 7.37 13.47 13.01
CA ILE A 25 6.17 13.87 12.30
C ILE A 25 4.97 13.26 12.97
N ASP A 26 4.01 14.09 13.32
CA ASP A 26 2.76 13.64 13.89
C ASP A 26 2.06 12.73 12.89
N THR A 27 1.41 11.67 13.38
CA THR A 27 0.70 10.74 12.52
C THR A 27 -0.38 11.44 11.70
N ASN A 28 -1.08 12.39 12.30
CA ASN A 28 -2.10 13.15 11.59
C ASN A 28 -1.50 13.95 10.44
N GLU A 29 -0.35 14.56 10.67
CA GLU A 29 0.35 15.32 9.66
C GLU A 29 0.80 14.41 8.52
N SER A 30 1.32 13.24 8.88
CA SER A 30 1.77 12.27 7.90
C SER A 30 0.60 11.77 7.05
N MET A 31 -0.58 11.59 7.66
CA MET A 31 -1.77 11.19 6.93
C MET A 31 -2.25 12.27 5.98
N GLU A 32 -2.09 13.54 6.36
CA GLU A 32 -2.44 14.62 5.44
C GLU A 32 -1.52 14.62 4.23
N GLU A 33 -0.24 14.35 4.43
CA GLU A 33 0.69 14.20 3.32
C GLU A 33 0.27 13.04 2.42
N LEU A 34 -0.15 11.93 3.03
CA LEU A 34 -0.58 10.78 2.24
C LEU A 34 -1.79 11.12 1.39
N LYS A 35 -2.71 11.94 1.92
CA LYS A 35 -3.85 12.40 1.13
C LYS A 35 -3.39 13.16 -0.10
N GLU A 36 -2.44 14.07 0.07
CA GLU A 36 -1.95 14.84 -1.05
C GLU A 36 -1.24 13.97 -2.08
N LEU A 37 -0.45 13.00 -1.61
CA LEU A 37 0.20 12.07 -2.51
C LEU A 37 -0.82 11.26 -3.30
N THR A 38 -1.87 10.81 -2.63
CA THR A 38 -2.91 10.03 -3.28
C THR A 38 -3.59 10.82 -4.37
N LYS A 39 -3.90 12.08 -4.09
CA LYS A 39 -4.49 12.96 -5.08
C LYS A 39 -3.54 13.19 -6.25
N ALA A 40 -2.25 13.37 -5.94
CA ALA A 40 -1.24 13.57 -6.98
C ALA A 40 -1.14 12.37 -7.90
N ALA A 41 -1.43 11.18 -7.39
CA ALA A 41 -1.40 9.96 -8.19
C ALA A 41 -2.67 9.79 -9.03
N GLY A 42 -3.68 10.64 -8.82
CA GLY A 42 -4.90 10.60 -9.60
C GLY A 42 -6.05 9.84 -8.96
N ALA A 43 -5.92 9.46 -7.70
CA ALA A 43 -6.98 8.73 -7.00
C ALA A 43 -7.79 9.69 -6.12
N GLU A 44 -9.02 9.30 -5.86
CA GLU A 44 -9.90 10.04 -4.96
C GLU A 44 -9.77 9.45 -3.57
N VAL A 45 -9.62 10.30 -2.55
CA VAL A 45 -9.56 9.85 -1.16
C VAL A 45 -10.97 9.81 -0.63
N VAL A 46 -11.48 8.62 -0.33
CA VAL A 46 -12.87 8.49 0.13
C VAL A 46 -12.97 8.35 1.65
N GLY A 47 -11.86 8.11 2.32
CA GLY A 47 -11.87 8.05 3.78
C GLY A 47 -10.48 7.77 4.30
N SER A 48 -10.34 7.84 5.62
CA SER A 48 -9.06 7.52 6.26
C SER A 48 -9.33 7.10 7.69
N LEU A 49 -8.41 6.30 8.23
CA LEU A 49 -8.47 5.93 9.64
C LEU A 49 -7.07 5.69 10.19
N ILE A 50 -6.95 5.84 11.49
CA ILE A 50 -5.68 5.64 12.19
C ILE A 50 -5.96 4.72 13.38
N GLN A 51 -5.11 3.72 13.56
CA GLN A 51 -5.17 2.86 14.73
C GLN A 51 -4.00 3.16 15.63
N ASN A 52 -4.27 3.24 16.94
CA ASN A 52 -3.21 3.35 17.95
C ASN A 52 -2.89 1.95 18.45
N LYS A 53 -1.62 1.58 18.41
CA LYS A 53 -1.17 0.27 18.90
C LYS A 53 0.19 0.40 19.55
N HIS A 54 0.51 -0.57 20.40
CA HIS A 54 1.82 -0.61 21.05
C HIS A 54 2.87 -1.19 20.11
N SER A 55 2.49 -2.09 19.23
CA SER A 55 3.46 -2.72 18.34
C SER A 55 2.78 -3.12 17.05
N VAL A 56 3.61 -3.34 16.01
CA VAL A 56 3.13 -3.78 14.71
C VAL A 56 2.75 -5.24 14.78
N ASP A 57 1.68 -5.61 14.13
CA ASP A 57 1.31 -7.02 13.99
C ASP A 57 2.10 -7.61 12.84
N ALA A 58 2.70 -8.78 13.07
CA ALA A 58 3.54 -9.40 12.05
C ALA A 58 2.75 -9.83 10.82
N ALA A 59 1.52 -10.25 11.01
CA ALA A 59 0.71 -10.77 9.91
C ALA A 59 -0.10 -9.68 9.20
N TYR A 60 -0.59 -8.70 9.94
CA TYR A 60 -1.50 -7.70 9.37
C TYR A 60 -1.05 -6.26 9.54
N TYR A 61 0.08 -6.03 10.17
CA TYR A 61 0.60 -4.71 10.47
C TYR A 61 -0.23 -3.99 11.52
N ILE A 62 -1.55 -3.95 11.34
CA ILE A 62 -2.50 -3.41 12.32
C ILE A 62 -3.22 -4.58 12.97
N GLY A 63 -4.09 -4.33 13.93
CA GLY A 63 -4.81 -5.41 14.59
C GLY A 63 -5.75 -6.12 13.63
N LYS A 64 -5.91 -7.43 13.82
CA LYS A 64 -6.76 -8.21 12.94
C LYS A 64 -8.20 -7.70 12.92
N GLY A 65 -8.72 -7.31 14.10
CA GLY A 65 -10.06 -6.75 14.17
C GLY A 65 -10.18 -5.46 13.38
N LYS A 66 -9.11 -4.66 13.36
CA LYS A 66 -9.11 -3.43 12.59
C LYS A 66 -9.13 -3.71 11.09
N VAL A 67 -8.50 -4.80 10.65
CA VAL A 67 -8.55 -5.19 9.23
C VAL A 67 -9.99 -5.47 8.81
N GLU A 68 -10.77 -6.12 9.69
CA GLU A 68 -12.18 -6.36 9.42
C GLU A 68 -12.97 -5.05 9.36
N GLU A 69 -12.63 -4.11 10.23
CA GLU A 69 -13.26 -2.78 10.18
C GLU A 69 -12.94 -2.07 8.88
N ILE A 70 -11.70 -2.22 8.40
CA ILE A 70 -11.30 -1.62 7.13
C ILE A 70 -12.12 -2.20 6.00
N ARG A 71 -12.35 -3.50 6.03
CA ARG A 71 -13.18 -4.14 5.02
C ARG A 71 -14.58 -3.55 5.00
N ALA A 72 -15.21 -3.50 6.18
CA ALA A 72 -16.58 -2.99 6.27
C ALA A 72 -16.63 -1.52 5.83
N TYR A 73 -15.66 -0.74 6.28
CA TYR A 73 -15.61 0.68 5.94
C TYR A 73 -15.38 0.87 4.43
N SER A 74 -14.48 0.07 3.87
CA SER A 74 -14.22 0.11 2.43
C SER A 74 -15.47 -0.23 1.63
N ASP A 75 -16.21 -1.24 2.09
CA ASP A 75 -17.45 -1.62 1.43
C ASP A 75 -18.46 -0.47 1.45
N SER A 76 -18.58 0.20 2.59
CA SER A 76 -19.57 1.28 2.73
C SER A 76 -19.23 2.49 1.87
N LEU A 77 -17.95 2.67 1.56
CA LEU A 77 -17.49 3.82 0.77
C LEU A 77 -17.25 3.45 -0.69
N ASP A 78 -17.46 2.22 -1.06
CA ASP A 78 -17.14 1.70 -2.40
C ASP A 78 -15.69 1.96 -2.75
N ALA A 79 -14.79 1.79 -1.78
CA ALA A 79 -13.37 1.97 -2.03
C ALA A 79 -12.86 0.85 -2.95
N THR A 80 -11.96 1.19 -3.85
CA THR A 80 -11.36 0.22 -4.75
C THR A 80 -9.95 -0.13 -4.35
N LEU A 81 -9.38 0.62 -3.40
CA LEU A 81 -7.97 0.55 -3.06
C LEU A 81 -7.79 0.96 -1.62
N VAL A 82 -6.89 0.29 -0.92
CA VAL A 82 -6.50 0.67 0.44
C VAL A 82 -5.02 1.02 0.42
N ILE A 83 -4.66 2.18 0.96
CA ILE A 83 -3.29 2.64 0.99
C ILE A 83 -2.84 2.80 2.43
N PHE A 84 -1.77 2.10 2.80
CA PHE A 84 -1.19 2.19 4.13
C PHE A 84 -0.09 3.25 4.14
N ASN A 85 -0.03 4.00 5.20
CA ASN A 85 0.92 5.11 5.33
C ASN A 85 2.35 4.66 5.59
N ASP A 86 2.56 3.39 5.89
CA ASP A 86 3.88 2.84 6.21
C ASP A 86 4.22 1.70 5.27
N GLU A 87 5.48 1.29 5.26
CA GLU A 87 5.89 0.17 4.44
C GLU A 87 5.35 -1.13 5.01
N LEU A 88 4.89 -1.98 4.14
CA LEU A 88 4.37 -3.29 4.52
C LEU A 88 5.22 -4.38 3.92
N SER A 89 5.31 -5.51 4.62
CA SER A 89 5.95 -6.69 4.04
C SER A 89 5.00 -7.33 3.02
N GLY A 90 5.56 -8.20 2.18
CA GLY A 90 4.74 -8.93 1.22
C GLY A 90 3.66 -9.75 1.89
N ALA A 91 4.01 -10.40 3.00
CA ALA A 91 3.05 -11.21 3.74
C ALA A 91 1.93 -10.35 4.31
N GLN A 92 2.26 -9.19 4.84
CA GLN A 92 1.24 -8.29 5.38
C GLN A 92 0.28 -7.81 4.30
N ILE A 93 0.82 -7.42 3.15
CA ILE A 93 -0.03 -6.98 2.04
C ILE A 93 -0.98 -8.10 1.63
N ARG A 94 -0.45 -9.29 1.44
CA ARG A 94 -1.25 -10.42 1.00
C ARG A 94 -2.33 -10.78 2.01
N ASN A 95 -1.97 -10.81 3.29
CA ASN A 95 -2.93 -11.16 4.33
C ASN A 95 -4.05 -10.13 4.41
N ILE A 96 -3.70 -8.86 4.31
CA ILE A 96 -4.70 -7.79 4.36
C ILE A 96 -5.61 -7.86 3.13
N GLU A 97 -5.02 -8.07 1.95
CA GLU A 97 -5.81 -8.18 0.73
C GLU A 97 -6.82 -9.31 0.81
N ASN A 98 -6.42 -10.42 1.40
CA ASN A 98 -7.32 -11.57 1.54
C ASN A 98 -8.53 -11.24 2.39
N VAL A 99 -8.38 -10.36 3.38
CA VAL A 99 -9.49 -9.98 4.23
C VAL A 99 -10.34 -8.88 3.60
N VAL A 100 -9.69 -7.82 3.09
CA VAL A 100 -10.45 -6.67 2.62
C VAL A 100 -11.01 -6.84 1.20
N GLY A 101 -10.50 -7.81 0.46
CA GLY A 101 -11.02 -8.12 -0.87
C GLY A 101 -10.75 -7.06 -1.90
N ARG A 102 -9.73 -6.25 -1.72
CA ARG A 102 -9.37 -5.21 -2.69
C ARG A 102 -7.86 -4.98 -2.63
N LYS A 103 -7.36 -4.26 -3.62
CA LYS A 103 -5.94 -4.00 -3.74
C LYS A 103 -5.43 -3.20 -2.55
N VAL A 104 -4.27 -3.60 -2.04
CA VAL A 104 -3.60 -2.91 -0.93
C VAL A 104 -2.22 -2.51 -1.38
N ILE A 105 -1.88 -1.24 -1.20
CA ILE A 105 -0.52 -0.77 -1.46
C ILE A 105 -0.05 0.03 -0.24
N ASP A 106 1.24 0.28 -0.19
CA ASP A 106 1.80 1.10 0.88
C ASP A 106 2.32 2.42 0.32
N ARG A 107 2.78 3.27 1.21
CA ARG A 107 3.21 4.62 0.84
C ARG A 107 4.32 4.61 -0.20
N THR A 108 5.31 3.72 -0.04
CA THR A 108 6.43 3.67 -0.96
C THR A 108 5.98 3.28 -2.36
N THR A 109 5.08 2.31 -2.48
CA THR A 109 4.53 1.93 -3.77
C THR A 109 3.83 3.10 -4.43
N LEU A 110 3.05 3.85 -3.63
CA LEU A 110 2.34 5.03 -4.16
C LEU A 110 3.32 6.07 -4.70
N ILE A 111 4.38 6.35 -3.95
CA ILE A 111 5.37 7.33 -4.37
C ILE A 111 6.06 6.89 -5.66
N LEU A 112 6.41 5.61 -5.73
CA LEU A 112 7.03 5.08 -6.94
C LEU A 112 6.09 5.16 -8.14
N ASP A 113 4.81 4.93 -7.92
CA ASP A 113 3.82 5.06 -8.99
C ASP A 113 3.72 6.50 -9.49
N ILE A 114 3.80 7.47 -8.57
CA ILE A 114 3.79 8.88 -8.97
C ILE A 114 5.01 9.21 -9.82
N PHE A 115 6.18 8.72 -9.41
CA PHE A 115 7.39 8.92 -10.21
C PHE A 115 7.24 8.28 -11.59
N ALA A 116 6.65 7.10 -11.64
CA ALA A 116 6.45 6.43 -12.92
C ALA A 116 5.54 7.23 -13.85
N GLN A 117 4.50 7.82 -13.29
CA GLN A 117 3.58 8.65 -14.08
C GLN A 117 4.25 9.90 -14.63
N ARG A 118 5.24 10.41 -13.90
CA ARG A 118 5.86 11.70 -14.25
C ARG A 118 7.18 11.57 -14.99
N ALA A 119 7.71 10.37 -15.13
CA ALA A 119 8.95 10.17 -15.84
C ALA A 119 8.71 10.39 -17.33
N LEU A 120 9.46 11.28 -17.95
CA LEU A 120 9.28 11.64 -19.34
C LEU A 120 10.31 11.02 -20.26
N SER A 121 11.58 10.97 -19.82
CA SER A 121 12.63 10.43 -20.65
C SER A 121 12.63 8.90 -20.56
N LYS A 122 13.21 8.28 -21.59
CA LYS A 122 13.37 6.85 -21.61
C LYS A 122 14.23 6.38 -20.44
N GLU A 123 15.30 7.12 -20.17
CA GLU A 123 16.20 6.81 -19.07
C GLU A 123 15.49 6.93 -17.72
N GLY A 124 14.71 8.00 -17.55
CA GLY A 124 13.96 8.21 -16.33
C GLY A 124 12.95 7.10 -16.10
N LYS A 125 12.26 6.67 -17.15
CA LYS A 125 11.29 5.58 -17.04
C LYS A 125 11.98 4.29 -16.62
N LEU A 126 13.15 4.00 -17.19
CA LEU A 126 13.89 2.80 -16.82
C LEU A 126 14.36 2.85 -15.37
N GLN A 127 14.79 4.02 -14.91
CA GLN A 127 15.22 4.16 -13.52
C GLN A 127 14.08 3.93 -12.55
N VAL A 128 12.89 4.45 -12.85
CA VAL A 128 11.73 4.23 -11.99
C VAL A 128 11.34 2.76 -12.00
N GLU A 129 11.35 2.13 -13.17
CA GLU A 129 11.05 0.71 -13.27
C GLU A 129 12.00 -0.11 -12.40
N LEU A 130 13.28 0.23 -12.45
CA LEU A 130 14.26 -0.48 -11.64
C LEU A 130 13.98 -0.30 -10.15
N ALA A 131 13.64 0.91 -9.75
CA ALA A 131 13.31 1.18 -8.35
C ALA A 131 12.08 0.39 -7.92
N GLN A 132 11.07 0.33 -8.77
CA GLN A 132 9.86 -0.44 -8.48
C GLN A 132 10.17 -1.92 -8.34
N LEU A 133 11.02 -2.46 -9.21
CA LEU A 133 11.41 -3.86 -9.13
C LEU A 133 12.20 -4.14 -7.84
N LYS A 134 13.14 -3.27 -7.51
CA LYS A 134 13.93 -3.45 -6.30
C LYS A 134 13.05 -3.45 -5.04
N TYR A 135 11.99 -2.66 -5.05
CA TYR A 135 11.09 -2.63 -3.91
C TYR A 135 10.19 -3.87 -3.89
N ARG A 136 9.75 -4.31 -5.05
CA ARG A 136 8.78 -5.40 -5.17
C ARG A 136 9.38 -6.78 -4.94
N LEU A 137 10.60 -7.01 -5.45
CA LEU A 137 11.18 -8.35 -5.40
C LEU A 137 11.29 -8.95 -3.99
N PRO A 138 11.85 -8.23 -3.01
CA PRO A 138 11.93 -8.80 -1.66
C PRO A 138 10.53 -9.15 -1.11
N ARG A 139 9.54 -8.37 -1.50
CA ARG A 139 8.18 -8.59 -1.02
C ARG A 139 7.55 -9.82 -1.64
N LEU A 140 7.87 -10.12 -2.86
CA LEU A 140 7.40 -11.35 -3.50
C LEU A 140 8.04 -12.58 -2.85
N TYR A 141 9.34 -12.52 -2.63
CA TYR A 141 10.03 -13.64 -2.00
C TYR A 141 9.58 -13.84 -0.56
N GLY A 142 9.16 -12.78 0.10
CA GLY A 142 8.69 -12.87 1.47
C GLY A 142 7.40 -13.65 1.60
N MET A 143 6.75 -13.97 0.49
CA MET A 143 5.52 -14.78 0.51
C MET A 143 5.80 -16.27 0.51
N GLY A 144 7.03 -16.67 0.46
CA GLY A 144 7.40 -18.07 0.52
C GLY A 144 6.80 -18.85 -0.63
N GLY A 145 6.24 -20.02 -0.31
CA GLY A 145 5.66 -20.89 -1.33
C GLY A 145 4.54 -20.28 -2.11
N GLU A 146 3.93 -19.26 -1.58
CA GLU A 146 2.81 -18.62 -2.27
C GLU A 146 3.22 -17.96 -3.56
N MET A 147 4.45 -17.55 -3.63
CA MET A 147 4.94 -16.83 -4.79
C MET A 147 4.76 -17.63 -6.06
N SER A 148 5.04 -18.90 -6.02
CA SER A 148 4.98 -19.70 -7.22
C SER A 148 3.53 -19.86 -7.70
N ARG A 149 2.58 -19.90 -6.79
CA ARG A 149 1.18 -20.05 -7.18
C ARG A 149 0.59 -18.76 -7.68
N THR A 150 0.92 -17.68 -7.04
CA THR A 150 0.38 -16.41 -7.46
C THR A 150 1.02 -15.94 -8.71
N GLY A 151 2.12 -16.53 -9.04
CA GLY A 151 2.84 -16.12 -10.20
C GLY A 151 3.18 -14.72 -10.06
N ALA A 152 3.39 -14.35 -8.89
CA ALA A 152 3.62 -13.02 -8.66
C ALA A 152 2.48 -12.29 -9.24
N GLY A 153 1.50 -12.95 -9.44
CA GLY A 153 0.40 -12.37 -9.84
C GLY A 153 0.47 -11.74 -10.99
N ILE A 154 0.39 -10.91 -11.27
CA ILE A 154 0.13 -10.09 -12.19
C ILE A 154 0.97 -10.12 -13.25
N GLY A 155 0.56 -10.47 -14.26
CA GLY A 155 1.29 -10.41 -15.44
C GLY A 155 2.50 -11.18 -15.45
N THR A 156 2.80 -11.82 -14.49
CA THR A 156 3.96 -12.54 -14.59
C THR A 156 3.62 -13.89 -14.82
N ARG A 157 2.59 -14.18 -15.01
CA ARG A 157 2.28 -15.37 -15.15
C ARG A 157 2.91 -16.08 -16.03
N ASP A 158 3.36 -16.10 -16.38
CA ASP A 158 3.85 -16.69 -17.11
C ASP A 158 5.01 -16.79 -17.36
N ARG A 159 5.54 -16.69 -16.98
CA ARG A 159 6.57 -16.83 -17.09
C ARG A 159 6.99 -17.92 -16.87
N LYS A 160 6.51 -18.63 -16.67
CA LYS A 160 6.69 -19.55 -16.43
C LYS A 160 6.96 -20.26 -17.14
N SER A 161 6.96 -20.17 -17.52
CA SER A 161 7.12 -20.59 -18.09
C SER A 161 7.83 -20.84 -18.42
N THR A 162 8.24 -20.80 -18.41
CA THR A 162 8.93 -20.79 -18.71
C THR A 162 9.29 -20.84 -18.71
#